data_314d81fe7574b4c4b43801a25de3a2aa
#
_entry.id   314d81fe7574b4c4b43801a25de3a2aa
#
_cell.length_a   1.000
_cell.length_b   1.000
_cell.length_c   1.000
_cell.angle_alpha   90.00
_cell.angle_beta   90.00
_cell.angle_gamma   90.00
#
_symmetry.space_group_name_H-M   'P 1'
#
loop_
_entity.id
_entity.type
_entity.pdbx_description
1 polymer ?
#
loop_
_entity_poly.entity_id
_entity_poly.type
_entity_poly.pdbx_seq_one_letter_code
_entity_poly.pdbx_strand_id
1 'polypeptide(L)'
;MTVANLVVRYGGYSDAGEKQCNQDAFAVLSPSKTVELQHKGVIACIADGVSCSDRSYIASQLSVINFIEDYLATATTLSVKEAASLVLNTLNLWLFHYGQQASLPQDAPLTALSVVIIKSNTAHIFHVGDCRVYLWREQHCYCLTNDHRRRHHDGQHYLTRALGADSQLHVDYQAIPLDAGDKFVMTTDGIHDEINVVQCIEQTFSINTVSPQLSTQSRREYLEQQAQQLVTDAHLCGSQDNASCVIVEIDVLPVLALSEALIKEGAKIIPQSLKAGQRIDQFVICRVLDAGCRSYIYLAQSDNDKKFYVLKMPSQNMISDSSYLHCFMREGWLGQQCQLTGMMKIFNHNMNSTFLYHVCEFVDGLTLRQWIIDNPHPPLATVRMIMTDIVTIVRTLQRQGIYHADIKPENILVCENLSVTFIDFGSAWVNGYQELKPATIDYYPQGDLNYLAPECHAGGRPSILSEQFSLGVVIYEMLTGSLPYQRLSSHSQAPVAMKMNYTAISSYRQDLPRWLEMNVKKMCHPHAQYRYQALSELINGLKTPSSSSPLLSRPLIERDPLLLWKIICAVLLLVVVLLLLF
;
A
#
# COMPACT_ATOMS: atom_id res chain seq x y z
N MET A 1 20.88 11.94 -23.12
CA MET A 1 19.49 11.85 -23.62
C MET A 1 18.58 12.26 -22.49
N THR A 2 17.78 13.30 -22.68
CA THR A 2 16.77 13.72 -21.68
C THR A 2 15.69 12.66 -21.65
N VAL A 3 15.42 12.10 -20.46
CA VAL A 3 14.35 11.14 -20.26
C VAL A 3 13.02 11.79 -20.55
N ALA A 4 12.23 11.11 -21.34
CA ALA A 4 10.85 11.51 -21.59
C ALA A 4 10.05 11.39 -20.29
N ASN A 5 9.62 12.49 -19.71
CA ASN A 5 8.64 12.49 -18.63
C ASN A 5 7.25 12.17 -19.20
N LEU A 6 6.34 11.69 -18.32
CA LEU A 6 4.93 11.60 -18.67
C LEU A 6 4.43 12.96 -19.14
N VAL A 7 3.89 13.00 -20.36
CA VAL A 7 3.24 14.20 -20.91
C VAL A 7 1.80 13.84 -21.24
N VAL A 8 0.89 14.50 -20.56
CA VAL A 8 -0.55 14.34 -20.72
C VAL A 8 -1.13 15.68 -21.11
N ARG A 9 -2.02 15.69 -22.09
CA ARG A 9 -2.78 16.86 -22.51
C ARG A 9 -4.24 16.63 -22.20
N TYR A 10 -4.96 17.68 -21.87
CA TYR A 10 -6.36 17.56 -21.51
C TYR A 10 -7.14 18.81 -21.90
N GLY A 11 -8.42 18.62 -22.13
CA GLY A 11 -9.42 19.65 -22.30
C GLY A 11 -10.75 19.18 -21.74
N GLY A 12 -11.59 20.09 -21.31
CA GLY A 12 -12.91 19.74 -20.79
C GLY A 12 -13.88 20.90 -20.97
N TYR A 13 -15.16 20.56 -21.03
CA TYR A 13 -16.26 21.52 -21.14
C TYR A 13 -17.46 21.03 -20.35
N SER A 14 -18.17 21.95 -19.72
CA SER A 14 -19.38 21.68 -18.95
C SER A 14 -20.41 22.78 -19.19
N ASP A 15 -21.64 22.40 -19.39
CA ASP A 15 -22.77 23.31 -19.61
C ASP A 15 -23.97 22.93 -18.75
N ALA A 16 -24.67 23.95 -18.25
CA ALA A 16 -25.85 23.73 -17.40
C ALA A 16 -27.09 23.25 -18.17
N GLY A 17 -27.06 23.36 -19.51
CA GLY A 17 -28.24 23.06 -20.34
C GLY A 17 -29.43 23.96 -20.01
N GLU A 18 -30.61 23.37 -19.88
CA GLU A 18 -31.83 24.08 -19.51
C GLU A 18 -32.01 24.27 -17.98
N LYS A 19 -31.15 23.64 -17.15
CA LYS A 19 -31.21 23.75 -15.69
C LYS A 19 -30.66 25.08 -15.18
N GLN A 20 -31.21 25.57 -14.07
CA GLN A 20 -30.78 26.81 -13.43
C GLN A 20 -29.40 26.71 -12.77
N CYS A 21 -29.01 25.52 -12.37
CA CYS A 21 -27.75 25.25 -11.68
C CYS A 21 -27.02 24.09 -12.38
N ASN A 22 -25.74 24.26 -12.60
CA ASN A 22 -24.90 23.16 -13.03
C ASN A 22 -24.49 22.33 -11.80
N GLN A 23 -24.99 21.09 -11.72
CA GLN A 23 -24.70 20.15 -10.66
C GLN A 23 -23.50 19.24 -11.01
N ASP A 24 -23.01 19.32 -12.24
CA ASP A 24 -21.79 18.65 -12.66
C ASP A 24 -20.55 19.39 -12.20
N ALA A 25 -19.47 18.65 -12.04
CA ALA A 25 -18.13 19.20 -11.80
C ALA A 25 -17.05 18.32 -12.44
N PHE A 26 -16.00 18.96 -12.94
CA PHE A 26 -14.80 18.24 -13.34
C PHE A 26 -13.54 19.03 -13.01
N ALA A 27 -12.43 18.33 -12.86
CA ALA A 27 -11.10 18.94 -12.81
C ALA A 27 -10.04 17.96 -13.31
N VAL A 28 -8.99 18.53 -13.90
CA VAL A 28 -7.79 17.79 -14.26
C VAL A 28 -6.58 18.49 -13.68
N LEU A 29 -5.76 17.77 -12.95
CA LEU A 29 -4.51 18.26 -12.39
C LEU A 29 -3.32 17.48 -12.92
N SER A 30 -2.38 18.18 -13.54
CA SER A 30 -1.05 17.68 -13.87
C SER A 30 -0.03 18.40 -12.98
N PRO A 31 0.63 17.73 -12.03
CA PRO A 31 1.61 18.35 -11.16
C PRO A 31 2.76 18.98 -11.96
N SER A 32 3.15 20.20 -11.59
CA SER A 32 4.24 20.92 -12.25
C SER A 32 5.63 20.41 -11.83
N LYS A 33 5.73 19.85 -10.61
CA LYS A 33 6.97 19.28 -10.08
C LYS A 33 7.16 17.86 -10.59
N THR A 34 8.30 17.58 -11.23
CA THR A 34 8.62 16.26 -11.78
C THR A 34 8.50 15.13 -10.74
N VAL A 35 8.96 15.36 -9.51
CA VAL A 35 8.90 14.38 -8.43
C VAL A 35 7.44 14.05 -8.06
N GLU A 36 6.59 15.07 -7.96
CA GLU A 36 5.18 14.89 -7.64
C GLU A 36 4.43 14.20 -8.78
N LEU A 37 4.72 14.57 -10.04
CA LEU A 37 4.19 13.88 -11.23
C LEU A 37 4.58 12.40 -11.27
N GLN A 38 5.82 12.05 -10.92
CA GLN A 38 6.28 10.66 -10.87
C GLN A 38 5.56 9.85 -9.80
N HIS A 39 5.34 10.42 -8.61
CA HIS A 39 4.77 9.68 -7.47
C HIS A 39 3.25 9.69 -7.44
N LYS A 40 2.61 10.74 -7.92
CA LYS A 40 1.16 10.92 -7.86
C LYS A 40 0.48 10.79 -9.22
N GLY A 41 1.19 11.07 -10.32
CA GLY A 41 0.64 11.03 -11.67
C GLY A 41 -0.22 12.24 -12.01
N VAL A 42 -0.96 12.13 -13.11
CA VAL A 42 -1.98 13.10 -13.55
C VAL A 42 -3.35 12.60 -13.11
N ILE A 43 -4.18 13.47 -12.57
CA ILE A 43 -5.48 13.13 -11.99
C ILE A 43 -6.57 13.84 -12.79
N ALA A 44 -7.55 13.09 -13.29
CA ALA A 44 -8.75 13.62 -13.93
C ALA A 44 -9.99 13.11 -13.17
N CYS A 45 -10.89 14.00 -12.81
CA CYS A 45 -12.13 13.70 -12.10
C CYS A 45 -13.31 14.29 -12.85
N ILE A 46 -14.42 13.56 -12.90
CA ILE A 46 -15.74 14.04 -13.31
C ILE A 46 -16.77 13.56 -12.30
N ALA A 47 -17.69 14.43 -11.94
CA ALA A 47 -18.74 14.15 -10.97
C ALA A 47 -20.06 14.73 -11.46
N ASP A 48 -21.14 14.01 -11.19
CA ASP A 48 -22.52 14.40 -11.48
C ASP A 48 -23.31 14.43 -10.18
N GLY A 49 -23.89 15.57 -9.87
CA GLY A 49 -24.70 15.76 -8.67
C GLY A 49 -26.11 15.24 -8.86
N VAL A 50 -26.53 14.28 -8.06
CA VAL A 50 -27.84 13.61 -8.18
C VAL A 50 -29.01 14.61 -8.14
N SER A 51 -29.79 14.70 -9.20
CA SER A 51 -30.82 15.72 -9.44
C SER A 51 -31.94 15.79 -8.39
N CYS A 52 -32.10 14.77 -7.53
CA CYS A 52 -33.10 14.75 -6.47
C CYS A 52 -32.75 15.62 -5.24
N SER A 53 -31.56 16.24 -5.21
CA SER A 53 -31.10 17.08 -4.10
C SER A 53 -30.64 18.46 -4.57
N ASP A 54 -31.17 19.50 -3.94
CA ASP A 54 -30.78 20.89 -4.19
C ASP A 54 -29.32 21.21 -3.82
N ARG A 55 -28.66 20.31 -3.06
CA ARG A 55 -27.27 20.46 -2.60
C ARG A 55 -26.29 19.58 -3.33
N SER A 56 -26.71 18.85 -4.36
CA SER A 56 -25.84 17.95 -5.12
C SER A 56 -24.70 18.66 -5.85
N TYR A 57 -24.90 19.93 -6.27
CA TYR A 57 -23.81 20.74 -6.83
C TYR A 57 -22.64 20.93 -5.84
N ILE A 58 -22.95 21.00 -4.53
CA ILE A 58 -21.90 21.07 -3.48
C ILE A 58 -21.16 19.72 -3.41
N ALA A 59 -21.92 18.62 -3.49
CA ALA A 59 -21.34 17.27 -3.43
C ALA A 59 -20.38 17.03 -4.61
N SER A 60 -20.78 17.33 -5.84
CA SER A 60 -19.96 17.14 -7.03
C SER A 60 -18.70 18.01 -7.00
N GLN A 61 -18.83 19.31 -6.71
CA GLN A 61 -17.69 20.25 -6.67
C GLN A 61 -16.69 19.89 -5.57
N LEU A 62 -17.17 19.65 -4.34
CA LEU A 62 -16.30 19.31 -3.22
C LEU A 62 -15.65 17.93 -3.42
N SER A 63 -16.37 16.95 -4.01
CA SER A 63 -15.79 15.64 -4.28
C SER A 63 -14.63 15.72 -5.26
N VAL A 64 -14.75 16.52 -6.31
CA VAL A 64 -13.69 16.70 -7.31
C VAL A 64 -12.48 17.43 -6.70
N ILE A 65 -12.71 18.54 -6.00
CA ILE A 65 -11.62 19.37 -5.45
C ILE A 65 -10.91 18.60 -4.32
N ASN A 66 -11.65 18.13 -3.32
CA ASN A 66 -11.07 17.48 -2.16
C ASN A 66 -10.42 16.13 -2.53
N PHE A 67 -10.98 15.39 -3.53
CA PHE A 67 -10.31 14.19 -3.98
C PHE A 67 -8.89 14.49 -4.48
N ILE A 68 -8.72 15.50 -5.30
CA ILE A 68 -7.41 15.88 -5.86
C ILE A 68 -6.46 16.32 -4.75
N GLU A 69 -6.90 17.23 -3.87
CA GLU A 69 -6.08 17.77 -2.79
C GLU A 69 -5.66 16.68 -1.78
N ASP A 70 -6.63 15.91 -1.30
CA ASP A 70 -6.38 14.85 -0.33
C ASP A 70 -5.54 13.71 -0.92
N TYR A 71 -5.76 13.33 -2.20
CA TYR A 71 -4.94 12.33 -2.86
C TYR A 71 -3.48 12.77 -2.97
N LEU A 72 -3.23 14.03 -3.33
CA LEU A 72 -1.86 14.58 -3.36
C LEU A 72 -1.21 14.58 -1.98
N ALA A 73 -1.99 14.82 -0.92
CA ALA A 73 -1.51 14.82 0.47
C ALA A 73 -1.23 13.42 1.03
N THR A 74 -1.71 12.34 0.39
CA THR A 74 -1.40 10.97 0.85
C THR A 74 0.09 10.64 0.72
N ALA A 75 0.57 9.68 1.53
CA ALA A 75 1.95 9.25 1.48
C ALA A 75 2.32 8.67 0.09
N THR A 76 3.52 9.00 -0.39
CA THR A 76 4.04 8.52 -1.70
C THR A 76 4.36 7.03 -1.70
N THR A 77 4.43 6.41 -0.53
CA THR A 77 4.66 4.98 -0.31
C THR A 77 3.40 4.12 -0.50
N LEU A 78 2.22 4.74 -0.48
CA LEU A 78 0.96 4.06 -0.81
C LEU A 78 0.87 3.83 -2.32
N SER A 79 0.26 2.70 -2.70
CA SER A 79 -0.16 2.50 -4.09
C SER A 79 -1.28 3.48 -4.48
N VAL A 80 -1.46 3.72 -5.78
CA VAL A 80 -2.58 4.55 -6.28
C VAL A 80 -3.90 4.03 -5.76
N LYS A 81 -4.10 2.70 -5.80
CA LYS A 81 -5.32 2.06 -5.32
C LYS A 81 -5.59 2.33 -3.84
N GLU A 82 -4.58 2.18 -2.98
CA GLU A 82 -4.73 2.41 -1.53
C GLU A 82 -4.98 3.88 -1.22
N ALA A 83 -4.19 4.78 -1.84
CA ALA A 83 -4.32 6.22 -1.64
C ALA A 83 -5.71 6.74 -2.08
N ALA A 84 -6.14 6.37 -3.30
CA ALA A 84 -7.45 6.77 -3.81
C ALA A 84 -8.61 6.16 -3.01
N SER A 85 -8.51 4.88 -2.62
CA SER A 85 -9.54 4.24 -1.80
C SER A 85 -9.66 4.89 -0.42
N LEU A 86 -8.55 5.29 0.20
CA LEU A 86 -8.57 6.01 1.48
C LEU A 86 -9.32 7.34 1.35
N VAL A 87 -9.01 8.12 0.31
CA VAL A 87 -9.65 9.42 0.07
C VAL A 87 -11.13 9.25 -0.26
N LEU A 88 -11.49 8.33 -1.17
CA LEU A 88 -12.89 8.10 -1.55
C LEU A 88 -13.74 7.66 -0.35
N ASN A 89 -13.23 6.78 0.50
CA ASN A 89 -13.96 6.38 1.71
C ASN A 89 -14.11 7.54 2.70
N THR A 90 -13.11 8.39 2.84
CA THR A 90 -13.17 9.57 3.72
C THR A 90 -14.19 10.58 3.21
N LEU A 91 -14.18 10.88 1.92
CA LEU A 91 -15.16 11.77 1.27
C LEU A 91 -16.57 11.22 1.40
N ASN A 92 -16.76 9.93 1.15
CA ASN A 92 -18.06 9.28 1.28
C ASN A 92 -18.63 9.39 2.70
N LEU A 93 -17.81 9.09 3.71
CA LEU A 93 -18.23 9.21 5.11
C LEU A 93 -18.57 10.66 5.47
N TRP A 94 -17.81 11.63 4.98
CA TRP A 94 -18.10 13.04 5.20
C TRP A 94 -19.44 13.45 4.58
N LEU A 95 -19.68 13.11 3.30
CA LEU A 95 -20.95 13.38 2.62
C LEU A 95 -22.12 12.68 3.29
N PHE A 96 -21.97 11.42 3.66
CA PHE A 96 -22.98 10.64 4.35
C PHE A 96 -23.37 11.27 5.70
N HIS A 97 -22.39 11.64 6.52
CA HIS A 97 -22.66 12.29 7.80
C HIS A 97 -23.27 13.69 7.63
N TYR A 98 -22.84 14.43 6.62
CA TYR A 98 -23.43 15.73 6.30
C TYR A 98 -24.90 15.58 5.86
N GLY A 99 -25.21 14.55 5.05
CA GLY A 99 -26.57 14.21 4.66
C GLY A 99 -27.47 13.79 5.83
N GLN A 100 -26.93 13.08 6.82
CA GLN A 100 -27.67 12.70 8.04
C GLN A 100 -28.05 13.90 8.92
N GLN A 101 -27.36 15.01 8.80
CA GLN A 101 -27.68 16.27 9.50
C GLN A 101 -28.65 17.15 8.72
N ALA A 102 -28.97 16.79 7.48
CA ALA A 102 -29.94 17.53 6.67
C ALA A 102 -31.34 17.42 7.25
N SER A 103 -32.12 18.51 7.18
CA SER A 103 -33.46 18.59 7.74
C SER A 103 -34.46 17.72 6.96
N LEU A 104 -34.19 17.47 5.67
CA LEU A 104 -35.02 16.67 4.77
C LEU A 104 -34.11 15.66 4.02
N PRO A 105 -34.58 14.43 3.74
CA PRO A 105 -33.83 13.44 2.96
C PRO A 105 -33.42 13.94 1.56
N GLN A 106 -34.21 14.82 0.95
CA GLN A 106 -33.95 15.43 -0.34
C GLN A 106 -32.83 16.51 -0.30
N ASP A 107 -32.35 16.90 0.88
CA ASP A 107 -31.22 17.83 1.04
C ASP A 107 -29.87 17.09 1.18
N ALA A 108 -29.86 15.75 1.10
CA ALA A 108 -28.64 14.96 1.22
C ALA A 108 -27.74 15.19 0.00
N PRO A 109 -26.48 15.60 0.19
CA PRO A 109 -25.55 15.84 -0.92
C PRO A 109 -25.05 14.49 -1.46
N LEU A 110 -25.55 14.12 -2.64
CA LEU A 110 -25.20 12.89 -3.33
C LEU A 110 -24.56 13.18 -4.67
N THR A 111 -23.54 12.40 -5.07
CA THR A 111 -22.91 12.57 -6.38
C THR A 111 -22.36 11.26 -6.92
N ALA A 112 -22.49 11.05 -8.24
CA ALA A 112 -21.67 10.11 -8.97
C ALA A 112 -20.25 10.68 -9.10
N LEU A 113 -19.24 9.82 -9.17
CA LEU A 113 -17.84 10.24 -9.36
C LEU A 113 -17.07 9.18 -10.16
N SER A 114 -16.39 9.62 -11.21
CA SER A 114 -15.39 8.83 -11.91
C SER A 114 -14.04 9.54 -11.86
N VAL A 115 -12.99 8.78 -11.57
CA VAL A 115 -11.61 9.29 -11.46
C VAL A 115 -10.70 8.44 -12.34
N VAL A 116 -9.84 9.12 -13.11
CA VAL A 116 -8.75 8.50 -13.87
C VAL A 116 -7.43 9.07 -13.36
N ILE A 117 -6.56 8.20 -12.85
CA ILE A 117 -5.22 8.57 -12.40
C ILE A 117 -4.20 7.92 -13.32
N ILE A 118 -3.41 8.73 -14.00
CA ILE A 118 -2.37 8.30 -14.94
C ILE A 118 -1.03 8.38 -14.24
N LYS A 119 -0.47 7.24 -13.88
CA LYS A 119 0.84 7.15 -13.21
C LYS A 119 1.76 6.20 -13.93
N SER A 120 2.95 6.65 -14.28
CA SER A 120 3.90 5.86 -15.09
C SER A 120 3.23 5.38 -16.38
N ASN A 121 3.18 4.11 -16.66
CA ASN A 121 2.59 3.48 -17.84
C ASN A 121 1.23 2.82 -17.52
N THR A 122 0.51 3.30 -16.51
CA THR A 122 -0.76 2.69 -16.08
C THR A 122 -1.81 3.77 -15.81
N ALA A 123 -3.02 3.56 -16.33
CA ALA A 123 -4.21 4.30 -15.92
C ALA A 123 -4.96 3.50 -14.85
N HIS A 124 -5.30 4.16 -13.76
CA HIS A 124 -6.10 3.64 -12.67
C HIS A 124 -7.46 4.32 -12.69
N ILE A 125 -8.53 3.57 -12.88
CA ILE A 125 -9.90 4.06 -12.99
C ILE A 125 -10.67 3.64 -11.75
N PHE A 126 -11.31 4.64 -11.10
CA PHE A 126 -12.20 4.46 -9.96
C PHE A 126 -13.57 5.00 -10.36
N HIS A 127 -14.62 4.24 -10.09
CA HIS A 127 -15.96 4.59 -10.56
C HIS A 127 -17.03 4.29 -9.51
N VAL A 128 -17.92 5.27 -9.28
CA VAL A 128 -19.12 5.16 -8.47
C VAL A 128 -20.22 6.00 -9.12
N GLY A 129 -21.34 5.41 -9.44
CA GLY A 129 -22.47 6.10 -10.07
C GLY A 129 -22.64 5.73 -11.54
N ASP A 130 -22.98 6.68 -12.38
CA ASP A 130 -23.26 6.50 -13.80
C ASP A 130 -22.46 7.40 -14.74
N CYS A 131 -21.52 8.21 -14.24
CA CYS A 131 -20.52 8.85 -15.12
C CYS A 131 -19.72 7.80 -15.89
N ARG A 132 -19.54 7.96 -17.17
CA ARG A 132 -18.83 6.98 -17.99
C ARG A 132 -17.43 7.41 -18.34
N VAL A 133 -16.52 6.43 -18.41
CA VAL A 133 -15.12 6.58 -18.88
C VAL A 133 -14.92 5.71 -20.10
N TYR A 134 -14.48 6.31 -21.19
CA TYR A 134 -14.18 5.64 -22.44
C TYR A 134 -12.68 5.72 -22.72
N LEU A 135 -12.14 4.67 -23.34
CA LEU A 135 -10.78 4.62 -23.88
C LEU A 135 -10.85 4.57 -25.42
N TRP A 136 -10.23 5.56 -26.05
CA TRP A 136 -9.93 5.53 -27.46
C TRP A 136 -8.51 5.02 -27.69
N ARG A 137 -8.39 3.88 -28.38
CA ARG A 137 -7.12 3.23 -28.71
C ARG A 137 -7.25 2.54 -30.08
N GLU A 138 -6.24 2.67 -30.95
CA GLU A 138 -6.16 1.99 -32.25
C GLU A 138 -7.43 2.14 -33.09
N GLN A 139 -8.01 3.36 -33.13
CA GLN A 139 -9.25 3.70 -33.86
C GLN A 139 -10.54 3.02 -33.33
N HIS A 140 -10.50 2.47 -32.14
CA HIS A 140 -11.67 1.89 -31.47
C HIS A 140 -11.93 2.58 -30.12
N CYS A 141 -13.19 2.67 -29.78
CA CYS A 141 -13.63 3.24 -28.51
C CYS A 141 -14.24 2.17 -27.59
N TYR A 142 -13.72 2.06 -26.39
CA TYR A 142 -14.14 1.09 -25.38
C TYR A 142 -14.73 1.82 -24.17
N CYS A 143 -15.97 1.48 -23.77
CA CYS A 143 -16.52 1.94 -22.51
C CYS A 143 -15.91 1.10 -21.36
N LEU A 144 -15.26 1.76 -20.41
CA LEU A 144 -14.52 1.11 -19.31
C LEU A 144 -15.34 0.96 -18.03
N THR A 145 -16.42 1.74 -17.87
CA THR A 145 -17.26 1.76 -16.67
C THR A 145 -18.61 1.10 -16.94
N ASN A 146 -19.23 0.59 -15.89
CA ASN A 146 -20.60 0.09 -15.91
C ASN A 146 -21.45 0.97 -15.02
N ASP A 147 -22.59 1.47 -15.52
CA ASP A 147 -23.48 2.34 -14.77
C ASP A 147 -24.04 1.64 -13.52
N HIS A 148 -23.93 2.28 -12.38
CA HIS A 148 -24.57 1.86 -11.14
C HIS A 148 -26.00 2.43 -11.06
N ARG A 149 -26.83 2.11 -12.06
CA ARG A 149 -28.23 2.53 -12.11
C ARG A 149 -29.17 1.36 -12.37
N ARG A 150 -30.39 1.49 -11.90
CA ARG A 150 -31.45 0.50 -12.10
C ARG A 150 -32.69 1.18 -12.68
N ARG A 151 -33.28 0.55 -13.70
CA ARG A 151 -34.54 1.01 -14.27
C ARG A 151 -35.67 0.54 -13.37
N HIS A 152 -36.53 1.47 -12.94
CA HIS A 152 -37.74 1.16 -12.20
C HIS A 152 -38.92 0.88 -13.16
N HIS A 153 -40.05 0.36 -12.62
CA HIS A 153 -41.24 0.02 -13.41
C HIS A 153 -41.92 1.25 -14.05
N ASP A 154 -41.69 2.44 -13.51
CA ASP A 154 -42.17 3.72 -14.04
C ASP A 154 -41.34 4.26 -15.23
N GLY A 155 -40.26 3.57 -15.59
CA GLY A 155 -39.35 3.95 -16.67
C GLY A 155 -38.21 4.87 -16.23
N GLN A 156 -38.20 5.35 -14.98
CA GLN A 156 -37.15 6.21 -14.45
C GLN A 156 -35.90 5.39 -14.07
N HIS A 157 -34.73 6.00 -14.17
CA HIS A 157 -33.47 5.44 -13.74
C HIS A 157 -33.10 5.97 -12.35
N TYR A 158 -32.70 5.09 -11.46
CA TYR A 158 -32.23 5.44 -10.12
C TYR A 158 -30.83 4.92 -9.90
N LEU A 159 -29.97 5.74 -9.33
CA LEU A 159 -28.63 5.32 -8.92
C LEU A 159 -28.72 4.26 -7.83
N THR A 160 -27.97 3.18 -7.99
CA THR A 160 -27.81 2.14 -6.98
C THR A 160 -26.60 2.37 -6.10
N ARG A 161 -25.66 3.21 -6.55
CA ARG A 161 -24.46 3.63 -5.82
C ARG A 161 -24.13 5.09 -6.14
N ALA A 162 -23.89 5.87 -5.09
CA ALA A 162 -23.41 7.25 -5.19
C ALA A 162 -22.58 7.56 -3.94
N LEU A 163 -21.68 8.52 -4.02
CA LEU A 163 -21.01 9.07 -2.85
C LEU A 163 -22.01 9.74 -1.92
N GLY A 164 -21.92 9.46 -0.63
CA GLY A 164 -22.81 9.98 0.39
C GLY A 164 -24.10 9.18 0.61
N ALA A 165 -24.41 8.18 -0.25
CA ALA A 165 -25.65 7.40 -0.16
C ALA A 165 -25.65 6.39 0.99
N ASP A 166 -24.49 5.78 1.28
CA ASP A 166 -24.35 4.77 2.35
C ASP A 166 -23.03 5.02 3.11
N SER A 167 -22.98 4.54 4.34
CA SER A 167 -21.75 4.56 5.16
C SER A 167 -20.63 3.68 4.58
N GLN A 168 -20.98 2.64 3.83
CA GLN A 168 -20.04 1.76 3.13
C GLN A 168 -20.02 2.07 1.64
N LEU A 169 -18.84 2.45 1.13
CA LEU A 169 -18.63 2.76 -0.28
C LEU A 169 -18.11 1.54 -1.04
N HIS A 170 -18.80 1.18 -2.12
CA HIS A 170 -18.35 0.17 -3.08
C HIS A 170 -17.88 0.85 -4.36
N VAL A 171 -16.58 0.90 -4.57
CA VAL A 171 -15.93 1.53 -5.73
C VAL A 171 -15.51 0.46 -6.73
N ASP A 172 -15.91 0.60 -7.98
CA ASP A 172 -15.36 -0.21 -9.06
C ASP A 172 -13.95 0.30 -9.41
N TYR A 173 -12.98 -0.61 -9.48
CA TYR A 173 -11.59 -0.29 -9.77
C TYR A 173 -11.03 -1.17 -10.85
N GLN A 174 -10.32 -0.54 -11.81
CA GLN A 174 -9.52 -1.25 -12.80
C GLN A 174 -8.21 -0.51 -13.08
N ALA A 175 -7.20 -1.25 -13.51
CA ALA A 175 -5.92 -0.72 -13.94
C ALA A 175 -5.62 -1.19 -15.36
N ILE A 176 -5.26 -0.27 -16.24
CA ILE A 176 -5.04 -0.52 -17.67
C ILE A 176 -3.64 -0.06 -18.05
N PRO A 177 -2.82 -0.90 -18.71
CA PRO A 177 -1.56 -0.44 -19.28
C PRO A 177 -1.82 0.58 -20.40
N LEU A 178 -0.98 1.60 -20.48
CA LEU A 178 -1.11 2.71 -21.41
C LEU A 178 -0.20 2.56 -22.62
N ASP A 179 -0.71 3.01 -23.76
CA ASP A 179 0.03 3.25 -24.99
C ASP A 179 0.06 4.75 -25.33
N ALA A 180 1.13 5.20 -25.98
CA ALA A 180 1.20 6.58 -26.45
C ALA A 180 0.11 6.82 -27.52
N GLY A 181 -0.64 7.91 -27.38
CA GLY A 181 -1.77 8.23 -28.24
C GLY A 181 -3.14 7.80 -27.67
N ASP A 182 -3.18 7.08 -26.56
CA ASP A 182 -4.43 6.77 -25.86
C ASP A 182 -5.18 8.05 -25.48
N LYS A 183 -6.50 8.02 -25.58
CA LYS A 183 -7.35 9.11 -25.08
C LYS A 183 -8.43 8.53 -24.16
N PHE A 184 -8.55 9.13 -22.98
CA PHE A 184 -9.67 8.89 -22.08
C PHE A 184 -10.71 9.99 -22.29
N VAL A 185 -11.96 9.61 -22.50
CA VAL A 185 -13.09 10.51 -22.59
C VAL A 185 -14.02 10.18 -21.44
N MET A 186 -14.31 11.17 -20.60
CA MET A 186 -15.17 11.05 -19.44
C MET A 186 -16.43 11.89 -19.66
N THR A 187 -17.61 11.35 -19.41
CA THR A 187 -18.90 12.03 -19.65
C THR A 187 -19.87 11.81 -18.50
N THR A 188 -20.73 12.83 -18.26
CA THR A 188 -21.93 12.69 -17.43
C THR A 188 -23.11 12.18 -18.25
N ASP A 189 -24.19 11.77 -17.60
CA ASP A 189 -25.37 11.15 -18.22
C ASP A 189 -26.09 12.08 -19.19
N GLY A 190 -26.08 13.40 -18.96
CA GLY A 190 -26.62 14.38 -19.90
C GLY A 190 -26.01 14.33 -21.30
N ILE A 191 -24.87 13.64 -21.49
CA ILE A 191 -24.30 13.37 -22.81
C ILE A 191 -24.68 11.96 -23.31
N HIS A 192 -24.33 10.94 -22.55
CA HIS A 192 -24.38 9.57 -23.04
C HIS A 192 -25.77 8.91 -22.99
N ASP A 193 -26.74 9.56 -22.40
CA ASP A 193 -28.14 9.11 -22.49
C ASP A 193 -28.82 9.62 -23.78
N GLU A 194 -28.34 10.72 -24.37
CA GLU A 194 -28.92 11.33 -25.57
C GLU A 194 -28.18 10.99 -26.86
N ILE A 195 -26.87 10.78 -26.82
CA ILE A 195 -26.05 10.48 -28.00
C ILE A 195 -25.27 9.17 -27.85
N ASN A 196 -24.99 8.53 -28.98
CA ASN A 196 -24.06 7.39 -28.99
C ASN A 196 -22.61 7.89 -28.94
N VAL A 197 -22.10 8.07 -27.71
CA VAL A 197 -20.76 8.63 -27.45
C VAL A 197 -19.67 7.81 -28.16
N VAL A 198 -19.77 6.47 -28.22
CA VAL A 198 -18.78 5.61 -28.89
C VAL A 198 -18.67 6.00 -30.37
N GLN A 199 -19.80 6.12 -31.05
CA GLN A 199 -19.83 6.49 -32.47
C GLN A 199 -19.31 7.93 -32.70
N CYS A 200 -19.66 8.86 -31.83
CA CYS A 200 -19.18 10.24 -31.92
C CYS A 200 -17.67 10.34 -31.71
N ILE A 201 -17.11 9.62 -30.71
CA ILE A 201 -15.67 9.56 -30.47
C ILE A 201 -14.93 8.96 -31.68
N GLU A 202 -15.43 7.85 -32.22
CA GLU A 202 -14.83 7.18 -33.37
C GLU A 202 -14.81 8.09 -34.62
N GLN A 203 -15.90 8.79 -34.88
CA GLN A 203 -15.96 9.75 -35.97
C GLN A 203 -15.00 10.94 -35.75
N THR A 204 -15.01 11.51 -34.56
CA THR A 204 -14.22 12.69 -34.21
C THR A 204 -12.72 12.44 -34.31
N PHE A 205 -12.24 11.31 -33.75
CA PHE A 205 -10.80 11.04 -33.67
C PHE A 205 -10.25 10.28 -34.89
N SER A 206 -11.09 9.58 -35.67
CA SER A 206 -10.66 8.94 -36.93
C SER A 206 -10.42 9.94 -38.05
N ILE A 207 -11.24 11.00 -38.16
CA ILE A 207 -11.15 12.01 -39.23
C ILE A 207 -9.99 12.96 -39.01
N ASN A 208 -9.66 13.27 -37.74
CA ASN A 208 -8.69 14.30 -37.37
C ASN A 208 -7.34 13.70 -36.97
N THR A 209 -6.59 13.11 -37.91
CA THR A 209 -5.14 12.90 -37.76
C THR A 209 -4.43 14.26 -37.79
N VAL A 210 -4.61 15.06 -36.73
CA VAL A 210 -3.96 16.35 -36.58
C VAL A 210 -2.46 16.12 -36.44
N SER A 211 -1.68 16.80 -37.30
CA SER A 211 -0.22 16.71 -37.31
C SER A 211 0.39 16.86 -35.91
N PRO A 212 1.40 16.04 -35.56
CA PRO A 212 2.05 16.09 -34.23
C PRO A 212 2.81 17.38 -33.90
N GLN A 213 2.75 18.40 -34.75
CA GLN A 213 3.52 19.64 -34.65
C GLN A 213 2.78 20.81 -33.99
N LEU A 214 1.55 20.66 -33.48
CA LEU A 214 0.85 21.72 -32.79
C LEU A 214 1.51 22.06 -31.44
N SER A 215 1.54 23.34 -31.11
CA SER A 215 1.99 23.81 -29.79
C SER A 215 1.13 23.16 -28.66
N THR A 216 1.66 23.05 -27.47
CA THR A 216 0.95 22.49 -26.31
C THR A 216 -0.37 23.20 -26.05
N GLN A 217 -0.40 24.54 -26.20
CA GLN A 217 -1.59 25.34 -26.01
C GLN A 217 -2.64 25.11 -27.09
N SER A 218 -2.23 25.06 -28.37
CA SER A 218 -3.14 24.75 -29.48
C SER A 218 -3.74 23.37 -29.39
N ARG A 219 -3.02 22.38 -28.79
CA ARG A 219 -3.54 21.03 -28.60
C ARG A 219 -4.56 20.98 -27.46
N ARG A 220 -4.35 21.73 -26.38
CA ARG A 220 -5.32 21.88 -25.30
C ARG A 220 -6.62 22.49 -25.80
N GLU A 221 -6.53 23.62 -26.52
CA GLU A 221 -7.68 24.30 -27.12
C GLU A 221 -8.46 23.36 -28.07
N TYR A 222 -7.74 22.53 -28.83
CA TYR A 222 -8.36 21.51 -29.67
C TYR A 222 -9.17 20.49 -28.85
N LEU A 223 -8.61 19.95 -27.75
CA LEU A 223 -9.33 19.00 -26.89
C LEU A 223 -10.53 19.64 -26.18
N GLU A 224 -10.44 20.92 -25.77
CA GLU A 224 -11.57 21.69 -25.24
C GLU A 224 -12.67 21.83 -26.29
N GLN A 225 -12.34 22.19 -27.54
CA GLN A 225 -13.30 22.26 -28.63
C GLN A 225 -14.00 20.92 -28.92
N GLN A 226 -13.25 19.79 -28.84
CA GLN A 226 -13.86 18.48 -29.03
C GLN A 226 -14.82 18.12 -27.87
N ALA A 227 -14.45 18.45 -26.62
CA ALA A 227 -15.32 18.29 -25.46
C ALA A 227 -16.58 19.15 -25.60
N GLN A 228 -16.42 20.42 -26.00
CA GLN A 228 -17.53 21.34 -26.27
C GLN A 228 -18.46 20.84 -27.37
N GLN A 229 -17.91 20.27 -28.45
CA GLN A 229 -18.69 19.71 -29.53
C GLN A 229 -19.59 18.55 -29.05
N LEU A 230 -19.06 17.62 -28.24
CA LEU A 230 -19.85 16.52 -27.69
C LEU A 230 -20.99 17.01 -26.79
N VAL A 231 -20.75 18.02 -25.95
CA VAL A 231 -21.79 18.64 -25.12
C VAL A 231 -22.85 19.33 -25.98
N THR A 232 -22.42 20.08 -27.00
CA THR A 232 -23.33 20.78 -27.92
C THR A 232 -24.19 19.79 -28.71
N ASP A 233 -23.61 18.71 -29.19
CA ASP A 233 -24.31 17.65 -29.93
C ASP A 233 -25.38 16.96 -29.04
N ALA A 234 -25.08 16.73 -27.76
CA ALA A 234 -26.04 16.18 -26.80
C ALA A 234 -27.24 17.12 -26.60
N HIS A 235 -27.00 18.43 -26.42
CA HIS A 235 -28.09 19.42 -26.30
C HIS A 235 -28.90 19.54 -27.60
N LEU A 236 -28.26 19.48 -28.76
CA LEU A 236 -28.96 19.47 -30.05
C LEU A 236 -29.81 18.22 -30.25
N CYS A 237 -29.43 17.08 -29.65
CA CYS A 237 -30.22 15.86 -29.66
C CYS A 237 -31.35 15.83 -28.62
N GLY A 238 -31.44 16.86 -27.77
CA GLY A 238 -32.57 17.05 -26.84
C GLY A 238 -32.22 16.92 -25.36
N SER A 239 -30.93 16.83 -25.00
CA SER A 239 -30.52 16.83 -23.58
C SER A 239 -30.99 18.11 -22.88
N GLN A 240 -31.73 17.94 -21.79
CA GLN A 240 -32.18 19.01 -20.90
C GLN A 240 -31.35 19.05 -19.61
N ASP A 241 -30.44 18.08 -19.44
CA ASP A 241 -29.63 17.94 -18.22
C ASP A 241 -28.32 18.72 -18.31
N ASN A 242 -27.64 18.86 -17.17
CA ASN A 242 -26.25 19.29 -17.15
C ASN A 242 -25.41 18.29 -17.97
N ALA A 243 -24.51 18.79 -18.77
CA ALA A 243 -23.71 17.96 -19.65
C ALA A 243 -22.21 18.33 -19.54
N SER A 244 -21.39 17.37 -19.18
CA SER A 244 -19.95 17.58 -18.97
C SER A 244 -19.12 16.53 -19.66
N CYS A 245 -18.03 16.98 -20.30
CA CYS A 245 -17.07 16.13 -20.99
C CYS A 245 -15.64 16.52 -20.63
N VAL A 246 -14.79 15.53 -20.36
CA VAL A 246 -13.35 15.71 -20.16
C VAL A 246 -12.60 14.75 -21.06
N ILE A 247 -11.63 15.25 -21.80
CA ILE A 247 -10.75 14.47 -22.67
C ILE A 247 -9.32 14.56 -22.17
N VAL A 248 -8.69 13.41 -21.96
CA VAL A 248 -7.30 13.28 -21.49
C VAL A 248 -6.52 12.48 -22.50
N GLU A 249 -5.50 13.05 -23.11
CA GLU A 249 -4.66 12.44 -24.14
C GLU A 249 -3.27 12.14 -23.62
N ILE A 250 -2.78 10.93 -23.85
CA ILE A 250 -1.44 10.48 -23.50
C ILE A 250 -0.52 10.82 -24.68
N ASP A 251 0.29 11.86 -24.52
CA ASP A 251 1.22 12.31 -25.56
C ASP A 251 2.54 11.54 -25.50
N VAL A 252 3.14 11.47 -24.32
CA VAL A 252 4.42 10.78 -24.09
C VAL A 252 4.34 9.96 -22.82
N LEU A 253 4.71 8.69 -22.92
CA LEU A 253 4.90 7.82 -21.76
C LEU A 253 6.34 7.90 -21.27
N PRO A 254 6.56 7.86 -19.93
CA PRO A 254 7.91 7.86 -19.40
C PRO A 254 8.62 6.56 -19.80
N VAL A 255 9.83 6.68 -20.33
CA VAL A 255 10.76 5.56 -20.33
C VAL A 255 11.16 5.37 -18.88
N LEU A 256 10.64 4.34 -18.25
CA LEU A 256 10.75 3.92 -16.84
C LEU A 256 11.79 4.72 -16.02
N ALA A 257 11.34 5.79 -15.40
CA ALA A 257 12.18 6.76 -14.69
C ALA A 257 12.97 6.14 -13.51
N LEU A 258 12.57 4.96 -13.04
CA LEU A 258 13.32 4.23 -12.03
C LEU A 258 14.69 3.76 -12.56
N SER A 259 14.77 3.41 -13.86
CA SER A 259 16.02 3.01 -14.47
C SER A 259 17.06 4.13 -14.48
N GLU A 260 16.67 5.41 -14.53
CA GLU A 260 17.63 6.52 -14.54
C GLU A 260 18.15 6.93 -13.17
N ALA A 261 17.29 7.00 -12.15
CA ALA A 261 17.77 7.19 -10.78
C ALA A 261 18.72 6.04 -10.42
N LEU A 262 18.37 4.81 -10.84
CA LEU A 262 19.20 3.62 -10.68
C LEU A 262 20.46 3.65 -11.56
N ILE A 263 20.40 4.12 -12.79
CA ILE A 263 21.56 4.30 -13.68
C ILE A 263 22.46 5.41 -13.14
N LYS A 264 21.89 6.51 -12.65
CA LYS A 264 22.63 7.63 -12.09
C LYS A 264 23.33 7.26 -10.76
N GLU A 265 22.68 6.48 -9.91
CA GLU A 265 23.27 5.92 -8.70
C GLU A 265 24.13 4.69 -8.99
N GLY A 266 23.79 3.87 -9.96
CA GLY A 266 24.60 2.74 -10.43
C GLY A 266 25.89 3.16 -11.16
N ALA A 267 25.99 4.42 -11.60
CA ALA A 267 27.23 5.01 -12.08
C ALA A 267 28.19 5.42 -10.95
N LYS A 268 27.73 5.41 -9.68
CA LYS A 268 28.57 5.69 -8.53
C LYS A 268 29.52 4.51 -8.26
N ILE A 269 30.71 4.82 -7.82
CA ILE A 269 31.74 3.83 -7.51
C ILE A 269 31.42 3.21 -6.14
N ILE A 270 31.41 1.89 -6.06
CA ILE A 270 31.38 1.18 -4.78
C ILE A 270 32.78 1.33 -4.16
N PRO A 271 32.91 1.99 -2.98
CA PRO A 271 34.22 2.22 -2.38
C PRO A 271 34.86 0.91 -1.91
N GLN A 272 36.18 0.88 -1.85
CA GLN A 272 36.89 -0.21 -1.20
C GLN A 272 36.60 -0.21 0.30
N SER A 273 36.87 -1.36 0.96
CA SER A 273 36.74 -1.45 2.42
C SER A 273 37.64 -0.40 3.10
N LEU A 274 37.05 0.35 4.03
CA LEU A 274 37.71 1.44 4.74
C LEU A 274 38.17 0.96 6.13
N LYS A 275 39.26 1.57 6.61
CA LYS A 275 39.81 1.34 7.96
C LYS A 275 39.60 2.58 8.83
N ALA A 276 39.65 2.42 10.16
CA ALA A 276 39.62 3.54 11.09
C ALA A 276 40.71 4.57 10.73
N GLY A 277 40.35 5.85 10.79
CA GLY A 277 41.20 6.99 10.40
C GLY A 277 41.13 7.36 8.91
N GLN A 278 40.59 6.52 8.04
CA GLN A 278 40.42 6.86 6.63
C GLN A 278 39.23 7.79 6.42
N ARG A 279 39.25 8.49 5.29
CA ARG A 279 38.21 9.47 4.91
C ARG A 279 37.42 9.03 3.68
N ILE A 280 36.18 9.36 3.68
CA ILE A 280 35.32 9.35 2.50
C ILE A 280 34.49 10.63 2.50
N ASP A 281 34.61 11.43 1.46
CA ASP A 281 34.03 12.77 1.38
C ASP A 281 34.27 13.58 2.69
N GLN A 282 33.25 14.01 3.37
CA GLN A 282 33.31 14.78 4.62
C GLN A 282 33.36 13.92 5.89
N PHE A 283 33.43 12.60 5.77
CA PHE A 283 33.39 11.69 6.90
C PHE A 283 34.73 11.04 7.21
N VAL A 284 35.11 11.00 8.48
CA VAL A 284 36.25 10.26 9.00
C VAL A 284 35.74 8.99 9.67
N ILE A 285 36.26 7.85 9.24
CA ILE A 285 35.88 6.54 9.81
C ILE A 285 36.46 6.42 11.23
N CYS A 286 35.61 6.28 12.23
CA CYS A 286 36.03 6.06 13.61
C CYS A 286 36.29 4.58 13.90
N ARG A 287 35.35 3.72 13.49
CA ARG A 287 35.49 2.26 13.64
C ARG A 287 34.60 1.52 12.63
N VAL A 288 34.94 0.26 12.36
CA VAL A 288 34.07 -0.67 11.63
C VAL A 288 33.06 -1.25 12.62
N LEU A 289 31.76 -1.13 12.31
CA LEU A 289 30.69 -1.72 13.11
C LEU A 289 30.37 -3.14 12.64
N ASP A 290 30.31 -3.34 11.31
CA ASP A 290 30.12 -4.64 10.69
C ASP A 290 30.84 -4.72 9.35
N ALA A 291 31.35 -5.90 9.02
CA ALA A 291 32.05 -6.19 7.77
C ALA A 291 31.53 -7.50 7.16
N GLY A 292 30.27 -7.44 6.72
CA GLY A 292 29.59 -8.56 6.11
C GLY A 292 29.98 -8.80 4.65
N CYS A 293 29.58 -9.94 4.09
CA CYS A 293 29.82 -10.26 2.68
C CYS A 293 28.99 -9.36 1.72
N ARG A 294 27.88 -8.77 2.18
CA ARG A 294 26.98 -7.92 1.37
C ARG A 294 27.25 -6.43 1.55
N SER A 295 27.53 -5.98 2.76
CA SER A 295 27.74 -4.57 3.09
C SER A 295 28.79 -4.37 4.16
N TYR A 296 29.36 -3.18 4.17
CA TYR A 296 30.20 -2.67 5.25
C TYR A 296 29.47 -1.57 6.00
N ILE A 297 29.52 -1.59 7.32
CA ILE A 297 28.87 -0.61 8.20
C ILE A 297 29.95 0.03 9.06
N TYR A 298 30.06 1.36 9.00
CA TYR A 298 31.07 2.15 9.69
C TYR A 298 30.44 3.17 10.61
N LEU A 299 31.00 3.36 11.80
CA LEU A 299 30.80 4.58 12.57
C LEU A 299 31.77 5.63 12.03
N ALA A 300 31.26 6.77 11.65
CA ALA A 300 32.04 7.88 11.12
C ALA A 300 31.65 9.19 11.79
N GLN A 301 32.59 10.12 11.86
CA GLN A 301 32.35 11.48 12.33
C GLN A 301 32.40 12.44 11.13
N SER A 302 31.39 13.28 11.03
CA SER A 302 31.34 14.33 10.01
C SER A 302 32.29 15.49 10.38
N ASP A 303 33.07 15.96 9.43
CA ASP A 303 33.95 17.13 9.60
C ASP A 303 33.15 18.43 9.77
N ASN A 304 31.96 18.50 9.19
CA ASN A 304 31.16 19.73 9.14
C ASN A 304 30.50 20.05 10.48
N ASP A 305 29.86 19.07 11.12
CA ASP A 305 29.08 19.28 12.35
C ASP A 305 29.60 18.49 13.56
N LYS A 306 30.68 17.72 13.37
CA LYS A 306 31.34 16.87 14.37
C LYS A 306 30.44 15.81 15.00
N LYS A 307 29.27 15.54 14.39
CA LYS A 307 28.34 14.48 14.83
C LYS A 307 28.77 13.12 14.30
N PHE A 308 28.31 12.08 14.99
CA PHE A 308 28.49 10.69 14.57
C PHE A 308 27.35 10.25 13.66
N TYR A 309 27.72 9.51 12.64
CA TYR A 309 26.84 8.92 11.64
C TYR A 309 27.23 7.46 11.39
N VAL A 310 26.29 6.69 10.91
CA VAL A 310 26.56 5.35 10.40
C VAL A 310 26.63 5.43 8.87
N LEU A 311 27.74 4.99 8.29
CA LEU A 311 27.88 4.85 6.85
C LEU A 311 27.64 3.38 6.48
N LYS A 312 26.63 3.12 5.65
CA LYS A 312 26.35 1.79 5.07
C LYS A 312 26.78 1.79 3.62
N MET A 313 27.64 0.85 3.23
CA MET A 313 28.23 0.74 1.89
C MET A 313 28.03 -0.66 1.35
N PRO A 314 27.73 -0.84 0.04
CA PRO A 314 27.77 -2.16 -0.58
C PRO A 314 29.20 -2.75 -0.51
N SER A 315 29.28 -4.07 -0.33
CA SER A 315 30.56 -4.77 -0.49
C SER A 315 30.92 -4.85 -1.97
N GLN A 316 32.22 -4.82 -2.28
CA GLN A 316 32.71 -5.01 -3.65
C GLN A 316 32.28 -6.34 -4.27
N ASN A 317 32.03 -7.37 -3.45
CA ASN A 317 31.50 -8.65 -3.90
C ASN A 317 30.10 -8.55 -4.53
N MET A 318 29.38 -7.46 -4.27
CA MET A 318 28.01 -7.22 -4.74
C MET A 318 27.94 -6.37 -6.02
N ILE A 319 29.07 -5.98 -6.62
CA ILE A 319 29.10 -5.13 -7.83
C ILE A 319 28.30 -5.74 -8.98
N SER A 320 28.36 -7.06 -9.15
CA SER A 320 27.67 -7.79 -10.21
C SER A 320 26.24 -8.22 -9.85
N ASP A 321 25.82 -8.04 -8.58
CA ASP A 321 24.48 -8.39 -8.12
C ASP A 321 23.52 -7.20 -8.27
N SER A 322 22.89 -7.08 -9.43
CA SER A 322 21.94 -6.01 -9.72
C SER A 322 20.75 -6.03 -8.76
N SER A 323 20.28 -7.22 -8.34
CA SER A 323 19.15 -7.34 -7.41
C SER A 323 19.47 -6.76 -6.05
N TYR A 324 20.66 -7.03 -5.54
CA TYR A 324 21.15 -6.45 -4.28
C TYR A 324 21.29 -4.93 -4.38
N LEU A 325 21.90 -4.42 -5.46
CA LEU A 325 22.08 -2.97 -5.66
C LEU A 325 20.71 -2.26 -5.76
N HIS A 326 19.73 -2.87 -6.41
CA HIS A 326 18.36 -2.35 -6.43
C HIS A 326 17.75 -2.26 -5.04
N CYS A 327 17.95 -3.27 -4.21
CA CYS A 327 17.49 -3.27 -2.82
C CYS A 327 18.16 -2.18 -1.99
N PHE A 328 19.48 -2.01 -2.16
CA PHE A 328 20.26 -0.98 -1.50
C PHE A 328 19.76 0.43 -1.88
N MET A 329 19.56 0.71 -3.17
CA MET A 329 19.05 2.00 -3.63
C MET A 329 17.63 2.28 -3.15
N ARG A 330 16.75 1.25 -3.13
CA ARG A 330 15.39 1.35 -2.57
C ARG A 330 15.41 1.71 -1.09
N GLU A 331 16.34 1.15 -0.30
CA GLU A 331 16.52 1.50 1.10
C GLU A 331 16.82 2.98 1.27
N GLY A 332 17.76 3.52 0.47
CA GLY A 332 18.09 4.95 0.46
C GLY A 332 16.88 5.83 0.09
N TRP A 333 16.13 5.44 -0.94
CA TRP A 333 14.92 6.14 -1.35
C TRP A 333 13.87 6.14 -0.23
N LEU A 334 13.61 4.98 0.38
CA LEU A 334 12.63 4.84 1.45
C LEU A 334 12.98 5.69 2.67
N GLY A 335 14.25 5.66 3.10
CA GLY A 335 14.71 6.42 4.26
C GLY A 335 14.67 7.94 4.04
N GLN A 336 14.71 8.41 2.79
CA GLN A 336 14.55 9.83 2.44
C GLN A 336 13.07 10.24 2.38
N GLN A 337 12.18 9.36 1.89
CA GLN A 337 10.75 9.64 1.78
C GLN A 337 9.99 9.50 3.10
N CYS A 338 10.44 8.61 3.98
CA CYS A 338 9.76 8.26 5.23
C CYS A 338 10.63 8.58 6.44
N GLN A 339 10.20 9.53 7.26
CA GLN A 339 10.82 9.83 8.54
C GLN A 339 9.84 9.46 9.67
N LEU A 340 9.64 8.17 9.87
CA LEU A 340 8.75 7.64 10.91
C LEU A 340 9.52 7.40 12.22
N THR A 341 8.85 7.64 13.34
CA THR A 341 9.40 7.31 14.66
C THR A 341 9.67 5.81 14.76
N GLY A 342 10.85 5.42 15.22
CA GLY A 342 11.26 4.02 15.32
C GLY A 342 11.85 3.43 14.03
N MET A 343 12.02 4.26 12.99
CA MET A 343 12.75 3.93 11.77
C MET A 343 14.07 4.71 11.75
N MET A 344 15.19 4.04 11.45
CA MET A 344 16.49 4.69 11.29
C MET A 344 16.45 5.69 10.14
N LYS A 345 16.82 6.93 10.42
CA LYS A 345 16.84 8.00 9.41
C LYS A 345 18.01 7.84 8.46
N ILE A 346 17.75 8.05 7.17
CA ILE A 346 18.76 8.14 6.14
C ILE A 346 18.82 9.60 5.64
N PHE A 347 20.00 10.20 5.72
CA PHE A 347 20.22 11.60 5.39
C PHE A 347 20.64 11.76 3.93
N ASN A 348 20.14 12.80 3.31
CA ASN A 348 20.48 13.14 1.92
C ASN A 348 21.77 14.01 1.86
N HIS A 349 22.87 13.51 2.42
CA HIS A 349 24.12 14.27 2.50
C HIS A 349 24.99 14.21 1.24
N ASN A 350 24.64 13.41 0.23
CA ASN A 350 25.59 13.02 -0.79
C ASN A 350 25.14 13.10 -2.24
N MET A 351 24.35 14.12 -2.56
CA MET A 351 23.93 14.35 -3.97
C MET A 351 25.10 14.46 -4.96
N ASN A 352 26.29 14.92 -4.51
CA ASN A 352 27.47 15.14 -5.33
C ASN A 352 28.59 14.12 -5.16
N SER A 353 28.41 13.09 -4.31
CA SER A 353 29.42 12.05 -4.14
C SER A 353 29.54 11.15 -5.37
N THR A 354 30.76 10.81 -5.73
CA THR A 354 31.06 9.78 -6.73
C THR A 354 30.93 8.35 -6.16
N PHE A 355 30.81 8.23 -4.83
CA PHE A 355 30.73 6.94 -4.14
C PHE A 355 29.28 6.56 -3.79
N LEU A 356 28.98 5.26 -3.86
CA LEU A 356 27.70 4.70 -3.47
C LEU A 356 27.71 4.30 -1.99
N TYR A 357 27.03 5.06 -1.13
CA TYR A 357 26.81 4.74 0.28
C TYR A 357 25.63 5.52 0.86
N HIS A 358 25.07 5.04 1.95
CA HIS A 358 24.05 5.74 2.73
C HIS A 358 24.64 6.35 3.98
N VAL A 359 24.18 7.55 4.33
CA VAL A 359 24.48 8.22 5.60
C VAL A 359 23.26 8.05 6.50
N CYS A 360 23.42 7.25 7.54
CA CYS A 360 22.36 6.90 8.45
C CYS A 360 22.56 7.56 9.83
N GLU A 361 21.47 7.75 10.54
CA GLU A 361 21.48 8.19 11.95
C GLU A 361 22.27 7.17 12.80
N PHE A 362 23.14 7.68 13.67
CA PHE A 362 23.75 6.86 14.71
C PHE A 362 22.76 6.74 15.88
N VAL A 363 22.27 5.54 16.14
CA VAL A 363 21.42 5.20 17.28
C VAL A 363 22.27 4.46 18.30
N ASP A 364 22.38 5.00 19.50
CA ASP A 364 23.12 4.37 20.61
C ASP A 364 22.25 3.28 21.23
N GLY A 365 22.52 2.05 20.89
CA GLY A 365 21.74 0.88 21.31
C GLY A 365 22.42 -0.42 20.90
N LEU A 366 21.97 -1.51 21.49
CA LEU A 366 22.38 -2.88 21.14
C LEU A 366 21.37 -3.48 20.16
N THR A 367 21.82 -4.39 19.30
CA THR A 367 20.86 -5.19 18.52
C THR A 367 20.00 -6.04 19.48
N LEU A 368 18.75 -6.27 19.11
CA LEU A 368 17.88 -7.16 19.88
C LEU A 368 18.49 -8.58 19.98
N ARG A 369 19.31 -8.98 18.99
CA ARG A 369 20.11 -10.20 19.05
C ARG A 369 21.04 -10.20 20.27
N GLN A 370 21.84 -9.14 20.43
CA GLN A 370 22.74 -9.02 21.58
C GLN A 370 21.95 -8.92 22.89
N TRP A 371 20.85 -8.16 22.88
CA TRP A 371 19.97 -8.05 24.05
C TRP A 371 19.41 -9.42 24.48
N ILE A 372 19.00 -10.29 23.55
CA ILE A 372 18.53 -11.66 23.84
C ILE A 372 19.64 -12.49 24.47
N ILE A 373 20.86 -12.39 23.96
CA ILE A 373 22.03 -13.12 24.52
C ILE A 373 22.32 -12.65 25.95
N ASP A 374 22.29 -11.35 26.19
CA ASP A 374 22.60 -10.74 27.49
C ASP A 374 21.45 -10.97 28.52
N ASN A 375 20.24 -11.27 28.04
CA ASN A 375 19.04 -11.47 28.86
C ASN A 375 18.40 -12.84 28.55
N PRO A 376 18.97 -13.98 28.93
CA PRO A 376 18.47 -15.32 28.57
C PRO A 376 17.11 -15.66 29.20
N HIS A 377 16.75 -15.01 30.32
CA HIS A 377 15.47 -15.18 31.01
C HIS A 377 14.86 -13.82 31.38
N PRO A 378 14.45 -13.02 30.39
CA PRO A 378 13.99 -11.68 30.66
C PRO A 378 12.63 -11.68 31.39
N PRO A 379 12.35 -10.66 32.24
CA PRO A 379 11.03 -10.46 32.80
C PRO A 379 9.98 -10.25 31.71
N LEU A 380 8.82 -10.88 31.86
CA LEU A 380 7.73 -10.76 30.87
C LEU A 380 7.29 -9.29 30.65
N ALA A 381 7.37 -8.44 31.69
CA ALA A 381 7.07 -7.03 31.58
C ALA A 381 8.00 -6.31 30.56
N THR A 382 9.30 -6.59 30.64
CA THR A 382 10.30 -6.01 29.72
C THR A 382 10.08 -6.47 28.28
N VAL A 383 9.82 -7.78 28.07
CA VAL A 383 9.48 -8.31 26.74
C VAL A 383 8.23 -7.64 26.17
N ARG A 384 7.20 -7.42 27.00
CA ARG A 384 5.97 -6.72 26.60
C ARG A 384 6.22 -5.28 26.18
N MET A 385 7.08 -4.54 26.90
CA MET A 385 7.42 -3.17 26.55
C MET A 385 8.08 -3.11 25.17
N ILE A 386 9.16 -3.85 24.97
CA ILE A 386 9.89 -3.92 23.70
C ILE A 386 8.95 -4.34 22.55
N MET A 387 8.14 -5.38 22.77
CA MET A 387 7.22 -5.87 21.73
C MET A 387 6.08 -4.91 21.42
N THR A 388 5.59 -4.17 22.40
CA THR A 388 4.57 -3.13 22.15
C THR A 388 5.11 -2.04 21.23
N ASP A 389 6.36 -1.62 21.46
CA ASP A 389 7.03 -0.63 20.60
C ASP A 389 7.27 -1.19 19.19
N ILE A 390 7.83 -2.40 19.08
CA ILE A 390 8.04 -3.08 17.79
C ILE A 390 6.72 -3.15 16.99
N VAL A 391 5.65 -3.65 17.59
CA VAL A 391 4.35 -3.79 16.91
C VAL A 391 3.75 -2.43 16.55
N THR A 392 3.96 -1.41 17.36
CA THR A 392 3.49 -0.05 17.09
C THR A 392 4.20 0.53 15.87
N ILE A 393 5.52 0.35 15.76
CA ILE A 393 6.31 0.78 14.60
C ILE A 393 5.86 0.02 13.34
N VAL A 394 5.75 -1.32 13.40
CA VAL A 394 5.31 -2.14 12.27
C VAL A 394 3.90 -1.73 11.81
N ARG A 395 2.96 -1.46 12.72
CA ARG A 395 1.64 -0.91 12.35
C ARG A 395 1.73 0.42 11.62
N THR A 396 2.64 1.28 12.06
CA THR A 396 2.82 2.59 11.43
C THR A 396 3.37 2.44 10.02
N LEU A 397 4.36 1.54 9.81
CA LEU A 397 4.88 1.19 8.49
C LEU A 397 3.79 0.65 7.57
N GLN A 398 2.98 -0.30 8.04
CA GLN A 398 1.91 -0.92 7.26
C GLN A 398 0.84 0.09 6.83
N ARG A 399 0.49 1.07 7.68
CA ARG A 399 -0.42 2.17 7.33
C ARG A 399 0.12 3.05 6.21
N GLN A 400 1.44 3.06 6.03
CA GLN A 400 2.12 3.77 4.94
C GLN A 400 2.39 2.87 3.72
N GLY A 401 1.79 1.67 3.67
CA GLY A 401 2.01 0.72 2.58
C GLY A 401 3.42 0.13 2.54
N ILE A 402 4.11 0.10 3.69
CA ILE A 402 5.47 -0.41 3.85
C ILE A 402 5.42 -1.70 4.66
N TYR A 403 6.01 -2.77 4.14
CA TYR A 403 6.28 -4.01 4.85
C TYR A 403 7.78 -4.20 4.94
N HIS A 404 8.31 -4.45 6.14
CA HIS A 404 9.75 -4.56 6.38
C HIS A 404 10.36 -5.79 5.68
N ALA A 405 9.62 -6.90 5.70
CA ALA A 405 9.93 -8.16 5.04
C ALA A 405 11.24 -8.88 5.49
N ASP A 406 11.95 -8.33 6.49
CA ASP A 406 13.11 -8.98 7.14
C ASP A 406 13.15 -8.62 8.64
N ILE A 407 12.01 -8.82 9.33
CA ILE A 407 11.91 -8.60 10.78
C ILE A 407 12.65 -9.73 11.49
N LYS A 408 13.77 -9.39 12.10
CA LYS A 408 14.62 -10.30 12.89
C LYS A 408 15.39 -9.51 13.95
N PRO A 409 15.92 -10.17 14.99
CA PRO A 409 16.61 -9.48 16.08
C PRO A 409 17.83 -8.65 15.67
N GLU A 410 18.51 -9.02 14.58
CA GLU A 410 19.67 -8.28 14.05
C GLU A 410 19.27 -6.92 13.47
N ASN A 411 18.04 -6.77 12.99
CA ASN A 411 17.54 -5.57 12.34
C ASN A 411 16.78 -4.62 13.28
N ILE A 412 16.85 -4.88 14.59
CA ILE A 412 16.16 -4.10 15.63
C ILE A 412 17.20 -3.66 16.65
N LEU A 413 17.32 -2.36 16.88
CA LEU A 413 18.12 -1.80 17.96
C LEU A 413 17.24 -1.54 19.19
N VAL A 414 17.76 -1.84 20.36
CA VAL A 414 17.16 -1.55 21.66
C VAL A 414 18.09 -0.61 22.40
N CYS A 415 17.59 0.58 22.74
CA CYS A 415 18.31 1.58 23.52
C CYS A 415 18.22 1.28 25.02
N GLU A 416 19.02 1.96 25.84
CA GLU A 416 19.01 1.80 27.31
C GLU A 416 17.62 2.03 27.95
N ASN A 417 16.84 2.96 27.41
CA ASN A 417 15.47 3.24 27.84
C ASN A 417 14.44 2.23 27.31
N LEU A 418 14.87 1.13 26.68
CA LEU A 418 14.06 0.10 26.02
C LEU A 418 13.29 0.59 24.80
N SER A 419 13.51 1.81 24.31
CA SER A 419 12.95 2.24 23.03
C SER A 419 13.59 1.47 21.86
N VAL A 420 12.83 1.31 20.80
CA VAL A 420 13.19 0.44 19.65
C VAL A 420 13.38 1.27 18.39
N THR A 421 14.39 0.89 17.60
CA THR A 421 14.61 1.44 16.25
C THR A 421 14.87 0.31 15.27
N PHE A 422 14.08 0.28 14.19
CA PHE A 422 14.33 -0.62 13.05
C PHE A 422 15.44 -0.08 12.18
N ILE A 423 16.34 -0.97 11.78
CA ILE A 423 17.43 -0.73 10.84
C ILE A 423 17.31 -1.69 9.67
N ASP A 424 17.95 -1.37 8.55
CA ASP A 424 18.03 -2.21 7.35
C ASP A 424 16.67 -2.46 6.65
N PHE A 425 16.26 -1.50 5.84
CA PHE A 425 15.07 -1.59 4.98
C PHE A 425 15.35 -2.11 3.57
N GLY A 426 16.52 -2.73 3.33
CA GLY A 426 16.91 -3.27 2.02
C GLY A 426 15.95 -4.32 1.46
N SER A 427 15.31 -5.12 2.32
CA SER A 427 14.29 -6.10 1.94
C SER A 427 12.86 -5.54 1.88
N ALA A 428 12.65 -4.29 2.31
CA ALA A 428 11.31 -3.74 2.46
C ALA A 428 10.50 -3.77 1.16
N TRP A 429 9.24 -4.16 1.28
CA TRP A 429 8.26 -4.03 0.22
C TRP A 429 7.49 -2.73 0.39
N VAL A 430 7.43 -1.91 -0.66
CA VAL A 430 6.73 -0.61 -0.65
C VAL A 430 5.74 -0.58 -1.80
N ASN A 431 4.45 -0.50 -1.51
CA ASN A 431 3.39 -0.62 -2.51
C ASN A 431 3.50 0.44 -3.62
N GLY A 432 3.69 1.71 -3.25
CA GLY A 432 3.85 2.80 -4.22
C GLY A 432 5.11 2.69 -5.08
N TYR A 433 6.18 2.08 -4.55
CA TYR A 433 7.41 1.86 -5.31
C TYR A 433 7.27 0.76 -6.35
N GLN A 434 6.42 -0.26 -6.11
CA GLN A 434 6.21 -1.33 -7.08
C GLN A 434 5.53 -0.84 -8.36
N GLU A 435 4.72 0.21 -8.27
CA GLU A 435 4.05 0.82 -9.43
C GLU A 435 5.04 1.57 -10.36
N LEU A 436 6.24 1.88 -9.87
CA LEU A 436 7.31 2.53 -10.63
C LEU A 436 8.25 1.54 -11.32
N LYS A 437 8.08 0.23 -11.08
CA LYS A 437 8.94 -0.82 -11.65
C LYS A 437 8.40 -1.37 -12.96
N PRO A 438 9.32 -1.84 -13.87
CA PRO A 438 8.91 -2.72 -14.96
C PRO A 438 8.29 -4.01 -14.41
N ALA A 439 7.27 -4.51 -15.09
CA ALA A 439 6.60 -5.77 -14.74
C ALA A 439 7.53 -7.01 -14.76
N THR A 440 8.73 -6.89 -15.31
CA THR A 440 9.70 -7.97 -15.53
C THR A 440 10.63 -8.24 -14.35
N ILE A 441 10.59 -7.43 -13.27
CA ILE A 441 11.45 -7.67 -12.10
C ILE A 441 10.67 -8.48 -11.08
N ASP A 442 10.89 -9.78 -11.05
CA ASP A 442 10.32 -10.68 -10.05
C ASP A 442 10.79 -10.33 -8.63
N TYR A 443 9.86 -10.42 -7.69
CA TYR A 443 10.18 -10.30 -6.27
C TYR A 443 10.74 -11.62 -5.76
N TYR A 444 12.02 -11.62 -5.39
CA TYR A 444 12.62 -12.69 -4.60
C TYR A 444 12.68 -12.25 -3.15
N PRO A 445 12.06 -13.00 -2.21
CA PRO A 445 12.16 -12.70 -0.79
C PRO A 445 13.63 -12.80 -0.36
N GLN A 446 14.16 -11.70 0.19
CA GLN A 446 15.58 -11.61 0.60
C GLN A 446 15.77 -11.73 2.12
N GLY A 447 14.69 -11.93 2.89
CA GLY A 447 14.72 -12.06 4.34
C GLY A 447 15.36 -13.37 4.83
N ASP A 448 15.70 -13.41 6.12
CA ASP A 448 16.21 -14.62 6.78
C ASP A 448 15.11 -15.71 6.83
N LEU A 449 15.44 -16.88 6.27
CA LEU A 449 14.52 -18.01 6.13
C LEU A 449 13.89 -18.46 7.46
N ASN A 450 14.55 -18.25 8.59
CA ASN A 450 14.06 -18.68 9.91
C ASN A 450 12.96 -17.75 10.46
N TYR A 451 12.89 -16.51 9.97
CA TYR A 451 11.89 -15.51 10.38
C TYR A 451 10.85 -15.25 9.29
N LEU A 452 11.13 -15.66 8.06
CA LEU A 452 10.25 -15.45 6.93
C LEU A 452 9.03 -16.36 7.01
N ALA A 453 7.85 -15.83 6.73
CA ALA A 453 6.61 -16.60 6.71
C ALA A 453 6.59 -17.63 5.57
N PRO A 454 6.00 -18.84 5.78
CA PRO A 454 5.99 -19.91 4.77
C PRO A 454 5.41 -19.51 3.42
N GLU A 455 4.39 -18.66 3.40
CA GLU A 455 3.81 -18.13 2.16
C GLU A 455 4.79 -17.25 1.38
N CYS A 456 5.67 -16.52 2.07
CA CYS A 456 6.70 -15.72 1.44
C CYS A 456 7.85 -16.59 0.89
N HIS A 457 8.17 -17.73 1.54
CA HIS A 457 9.09 -18.71 0.97
C HIS A 457 8.61 -19.25 -0.37
N ALA A 458 7.30 -19.36 -0.55
CA ALA A 458 6.68 -19.79 -1.81
C ALA A 458 6.58 -18.67 -2.88
N GLY A 459 7.23 -17.51 -2.66
CA GLY A 459 7.19 -16.37 -3.57
C GLY A 459 6.00 -15.44 -3.36
N GLY A 460 5.22 -15.63 -2.29
CA GLY A 460 4.13 -14.71 -1.92
C GLY A 460 4.64 -13.33 -1.52
N ARG A 461 3.84 -12.31 -1.78
CA ARG A 461 4.16 -10.92 -1.39
C ARG A 461 4.04 -10.74 0.12
N PRO A 462 4.91 -9.90 0.73
CA PRO A 462 4.76 -9.51 2.12
C PRO A 462 3.38 -8.93 2.42
N SER A 463 2.87 -9.25 3.59
CA SER A 463 1.53 -8.86 4.04
C SER A 463 1.51 -8.64 5.57
N ILE A 464 0.41 -8.11 6.09
CA ILE A 464 0.19 -8.00 7.55
C ILE A 464 0.38 -9.36 8.24
N LEU A 465 -0.12 -10.44 7.61
CA LEU A 465 -0.05 -11.78 8.18
C LEU A 465 1.36 -12.37 8.13
N SER A 466 2.15 -12.09 7.09
CA SER A 466 3.53 -12.56 7.01
C SER A 466 4.43 -11.84 8.03
N GLU A 467 4.28 -10.53 8.23
CA GLU A 467 5.03 -9.81 9.26
C GLU A 467 4.65 -10.25 10.67
N GLN A 468 3.36 -10.56 10.89
CA GLN A 468 2.91 -11.12 12.16
C GLN A 468 3.62 -12.45 12.49
N PHE A 469 3.86 -13.30 11.48
CA PHE A 469 4.65 -14.52 11.66
C PHE A 469 6.05 -14.21 12.16
N SER A 470 6.77 -13.30 11.49
CA SER A 470 8.11 -12.87 11.88
C SER A 470 8.14 -12.29 13.29
N LEU A 471 7.16 -11.44 13.64
CA LEU A 471 6.98 -10.92 15.01
C LEU A 471 6.78 -12.05 16.04
N GLY A 472 5.98 -13.05 15.70
CA GLY A 472 5.76 -14.23 16.55
C GLY A 472 7.04 -15.00 16.81
N VAL A 473 7.88 -15.19 15.79
CA VAL A 473 9.19 -15.84 15.92
C VAL A 473 10.13 -15.02 16.81
N VAL A 474 10.19 -13.69 16.62
CA VAL A 474 11.01 -12.79 17.45
C VAL A 474 10.58 -12.83 18.92
N ILE A 475 9.27 -12.78 19.21
CA ILE A 475 8.75 -12.88 20.59
C ILE A 475 9.13 -14.24 21.20
N TYR A 476 8.94 -15.30 20.45
CA TYR A 476 9.31 -16.65 20.93
C TYR A 476 10.80 -16.69 21.31
N GLU A 477 11.66 -16.17 20.45
CA GLU A 477 13.10 -16.16 20.69
C GLU A 477 13.50 -15.25 21.86
N MET A 478 12.88 -14.08 22.03
CA MET A 478 13.07 -13.24 23.23
C MET A 478 12.74 -13.97 24.53
N LEU A 479 11.73 -14.84 24.51
CA LEU A 479 11.28 -15.58 25.68
C LEU A 479 12.14 -16.82 25.99
N THR A 480 12.71 -17.47 24.97
CA THR A 480 13.30 -18.81 25.08
C THR A 480 14.78 -18.87 24.68
N GLY A 481 15.31 -17.86 24.00
CA GLY A 481 16.64 -17.89 23.38
C GLY A 481 16.74 -18.84 22.18
N SER A 482 15.64 -19.41 21.71
CA SER A 482 15.59 -20.43 20.66
C SER A 482 14.54 -20.11 19.63
N LEU A 483 14.59 -20.77 18.46
CA LEU A 483 13.55 -20.63 17.42
C LEU A 483 12.38 -21.58 17.68
N PRO A 484 11.13 -21.21 17.32
CA PRO A 484 9.94 -22.04 17.52
C PRO A 484 9.92 -23.29 16.62
N TYR A 485 10.67 -23.25 15.52
CA TYR A 485 10.76 -24.30 14.51
C TYR A 485 12.21 -24.67 14.25
N GLN A 486 12.44 -25.87 13.69
CA GLN A 486 13.79 -26.28 13.27
C GLN A 486 14.32 -25.31 12.21
N ARG A 487 15.62 -25.00 12.30
CA ARG A 487 16.29 -24.14 11.33
C ARG A 487 16.13 -24.68 9.91
N LEU A 488 15.71 -23.81 9.00
CA LEU A 488 15.55 -24.15 7.59
C LEU A 488 16.90 -23.98 6.88
N SER A 489 17.28 -24.99 6.08
CA SER A 489 18.41 -24.90 5.18
C SER A 489 17.93 -24.46 3.79
N SER A 490 18.76 -23.69 3.06
CA SER A 490 18.51 -23.18 1.71
C SER A 490 18.19 -24.26 0.66
N HIS A 491 18.38 -25.53 0.97
CA HIS A 491 18.20 -26.67 0.06
C HIS A 491 16.87 -27.44 0.23
N SER A 492 15.94 -26.99 1.05
CA SER A 492 14.69 -27.73 1.25
C SER A 492 13.68 -27.45 0.13
N GLN A 493 13.50 -28.42 -0.76
CA GLN A 493 12.52 -28.37 -1.89
C GLN A 493 11.06 -28.69 -1.49
N ALA A 494 10.79 -29.07 -0.25
CA ALA A 494 9.44 -29.41 0.19
C ALA A 494 8.69 -28.17 0.71
N PRO A 495 7.34 -28.15 0.64
CA PRO A 495 6.53 -27.07 1.20
C PRO A 495 6.92 -26.84 2.66
N VAL A 496 7.47 -25.65 2.94
CA VAL A 496 8.04 -25.30 4.26
C VAL A 496 7.02 -25.48 5.39
N ALA A 497 5.77 -25.09 5.13
CA ALA A 497 4.68 -25.19 6.11
C ALA A 497 4.42 -26.62 6.64
N MET A 498 4.68 -27.65 5.83
CA MET A 498 4.45 -29.07 6.24
C MET A 498 5.52 -29.61 7.18
N LYS A 499 6.68 -28.97 7.29
CA LYS A 499 7.82 -29.40 8.12
C LYS A 499 7.95 -28.62 9.43
N MET A 500 7.06 -27.67 9.70
CA MET A 500 7.14 -26.82 10.87
C MET A 500 6.49 -27.43 12.10
N ASN A 501 7.29 -28.13 12.90
CA ASN A 501 6.88 -28.63 14.20
C ASN A 501 7.20 -27.59 15.29
N TYR A 502 6.16 -27.01 15.88
CA TYR A 502 6.30 -25.99 16.92
C TYR A 502 6.81 -26.61 18.23
N THR A 503 7.90 -26.07 18.77
CA THR A 503 8.40 -26.42 20.10
C THR A 503 7.70 -25.56 21.15
N ALA A 504 7.15 -26.18 22.17
CA ALA A 504 6.41 -25.46 23.22
C ALA A 504 7.33 -24.52 24.03
N ILE A 505 6.90 -23.29 24.34
CA ILE A 505 7.63 -22.35 25.21
C ILE A 505 7.85 -22.97 26.58
N SER A 506 6.87 -23.72 27.09
CA SER A 506 6.93 -24.43 28.37
C SER A 506 8.06 -25.47 28.46
N SER A 507 8.63 -25.89 27.32
CA SER A 507 9.84 -26.76 27.30
C SER A 507 11.11 -26.02 27.74
N TYR A 508 11.12 -24.67 27.63
CA TYR A 508 12.25 -23.81 28.01
C TYR A 508 11.94 -22.95 29.26
N ARG A 509 10.69 -22.48 29.38
CA ARG A 509 10.25 -21.53 30.40
C ARG A 509 8.93 -21.98 31.02
N GLN A 510 8.98 -22.72 32.12
CA GLN A 510 7.79 -23.22 32.86
C GLN A 510 7.10 -22.14 33.69
N ASP A 511 7.80 -21.01 33.96
CA ASP A 511 7.29 -19.85 34.71
C ASP A 511 6.32 -18.98 33.91
N LEU A 512 6.26 -19.15 32.58
CA LEU A 512 5.40 -18.34 31.73
C LEU A 512 3.97 -18.92 31.64
N PRO A 513 2.95 -18.04 31.61
CA PRO A 513 1.56 -18.49 31.58
C PRO A 513 1.19 -19.14 30.24
N ARG A 514 0.43 -20.24 30.29
CA ARG A 514 0.01 -20.99 29.09
C ARG A 514 -0.73 -20.16 28.04
N TRP A 515 -1.49 -19.16 28.48
CA TRP A 515 -2.20 -18.27 27.52
C TRP A 515 -1.23 -17.49 26.63
N LEU A 516 -0.05 -17.11 27.16
CA LEU A 516 0.98 -16.41 26.37
C LEU A 516 1.55 -17.33 25.28
N GLU A 517 1.85 -18.60 25.64
CA GLU A 517 2.30 -19.61 24.69
C GLU A 517 1.28 -19.81 23.56
N MET A 518 -0.01 -19.89 23.90
CA MET A 518 -1.08 -20.04 22.90
C MET A 518 -1.13 -18.85 21.94
N ASN A 519 -0.97 -17.64 22.46
CA ASN A 519 -0.95 -16.43 21.65
C ASN A 519 0.27 -16.39 20.70
N VAL A 520 1.47 -16.68 21.22
CA VAL A 520 2.70 -16.76 20.40
C VAL A 520 2.59 -17.84 19.34
N LYS A 521 2.10 -19.02 19.71
CA LYS A 521 1.84 -20.12 18.76
C LYS A 521 0.85 -19.73 17.66
N LYS A 522 -0.19 -18.96 17.99
CA LYS A 522 -1.13 -18.43 17.02
C LYS A 522 -0.47 -17.43 16.07
N MET A 523 0.40 -16.54 16.59
CA MET A 523 1.11 -15.55 15.77
C MET A 523 2.01 -16.20 14.74
N CYS A 524 2.82 -17.18 15.14
CA CYS A 524 3.75 -17.87 14.23
C CYS A 524 3.15 -19.16 13.64
N HIS A 525 1.81 -19.25 13.51
CA HIS A 525 1.18 -20.40 12.87
C HIS A 525 1.61 -20.53 11.40
N PRO A 526 2.01 -21.73 10.90
CA PRO A 526 2.47 -21.92 9.53
C PRO A 526 1.47 -21.46 8.48
N HIS A 527 0.17 -21.69 8.70
CA HIS A 527 -0.89 -21.26 7.79
C HIS A 527 -1.44 -19.88 8.20
N ALA A 528 -1.34 -18.90 7.32
CA ALA A 528 -1.70 -17.49 7.55
C ALA A 528 -3.15 -17.29 8.03
N GLN A 529 -4.10 -18.11 7.55
CA GLN A 529 -5.52 -18.03 7.93
C GLN A 529 -5.79 -18.28 9.41
N TYR A 530 -4.90 -18.95 10.13
CA TYR A 530 -5.04 -19.23 11.56
C TYR A 530 -4.35 -18.22 12.46
N ARG A 531 -3.67 -17.20 11.88
CA ARG A 531 -3.07 -16.08 12.61
C ARG A 531 -4.13 -15.06 13.01
N TYR A 532 -3.74 -14.04 13.76
CA TYR A 532 -4.60 -12.88 14.03
C TYR A 532 -4.83 -12.09 12.74
N GLN A 533 -6.02 -11.53 12.55
CA GLN A 533 -6.32 -10.74 11.35
C GLN A 533 -5.81 -9.29 11.45
N ALA A 534 -5.58 -8.80 12.67
CA ALA A 534 -5.05 -7.47 12.91
C ALA A 534 -3.95 -7.46 13.99
N LEU A 535 -2.95 -6.59 13.83
CA LEU A 535 -1.88 -6.43 14.82
C LEU A 535 -2.38 -5.87 16.17
N SER A 536 -3.55 -5.20 16.20
CA SER A 536 -4.19 -4.77 17.45
C SER A 536 -4.62 -5.93 18.34
N GLU A 537 -5.07 -7.04 17.73
CA GLU A 537 -5.42 -8.26 18.47
C GLU A 537 -4.18 -8.87 19.12
N LEU A 538 -3.04 -8.81 18.42
CA LEU A 538 -1.75 -9.27 18.91
C LEU A 538 -1.32 -8.51 20.17
N ILE A 539 -1.38 -7.17 20.14
CA ILE A 539 -1.04 -6.35 21.31
C ILE A 539 -1.94 -6.70 22.51
N ASN A 540 -3.23 -6.86 22.26
CA ASN A 540 -4.17 -7.26 23.32
C ASN A 540 -3.85 -8.68 23.85
N GLY A 541 -3.53 -9.61 22.95
CA GLY A 541 -3.11 -10.96 23.30
C GLY A 541 -1.83 -11.03 24.14
N LEU A 542 -0.94 -10.03 24.04
CA LEU A 542 0.25 -9.95 24.89
C LEU A 542 -0.04 -9.37 26.29
N LYS A 543 -1.10 -8.57 26.43
CA LYS A 543 -1.43 -7.85 27.68
C LYS A 543 -2.33 -8.66 28.62
N THR A 544 -3.33 -9.31 28.08
CA THR A 544 -4.39 -9.99 28.84
C THR A 544 -4.68 -11.39 28.33
N PRO A 545 -5.02 -12.35 29.21
CA PRO A 545 -5.57 -13.62 28.78
C PRO A 545 -6.85 -13.36 27.98
N SER A 546 -6.95 -13.86 26.75
CA SER A 546 -8.20 -13.77 25.98
C SER A 546 -9.29 -14.55 26.70
N SER A 547 -10.44 -13.92 26.95
CA SER A 547 -11.63 -14.57 27.52
C SER A 547 -12.19 -15.68 26.59
N SER A 548 -11.81 -15.67 25.31
CA SER A 548 -12.06 -16.72 24.33
C SER A 548 -10.90 -17.71 24.26
N SER A 549 -10.56 -18.33 25.38
CA SER A 549 -9.66 -19.50 25.37
C SER A 549 -10.40 -20.63 24.65
N PRO A 550 -9.98 -21.08 23.47
CA PRO A 550 -10.70 -22.14 22.73
C PRO A 550 -10.81 -23.45 23.51
N LEU A 551 -10.02 -23.60 24.58
CA LEU A 551 -10.02 -24.76 25.46
C LEU A 551 -11.28 -24.87 26.33
N LEU A 552 -11.99 -23.76 26.59
CA LEU A 552 -13.23 -23.78 27.38
C LEU A 552 -14.50 -23.92 26.52
N SER A 553 -14.40 -23.64 25.21
CA SER A 553 -15.54 -23.69 24.29
C SER A 553 -15.60 -24.93 23.38
N ARG A 554 -14.56 -25.77 23.37
CA ARG A 554 -14.60 -27.02 22.60
C ARG A 554 -15.41 -28.07 23.31
N PRO A 555 -16.33 -28.77 22.58
CA PRO A 555 -17.03 -29.93 23.13
C PRO A 555 -16.04 -30.94 23.70
N LEU A 556 -16.46 -31.63 24.76
CA LEU A 556 -15.62 -32.66 25.42
C LEU A 556 -15.10 -33.74 24.45
N ILE A 557 -15.82 -34.00 23.36
CA ILE A 557 -15.43 -34.94 22.30
C ILE A 557 -14.15 -34.50 21.55
N GLU A 558 -13.89 -33.20 21.43
CA GLU A 558 -12.66 -32.70 20.80
C GLU A 558 -11.55 -32.42 21.80
N ARG A 559 -11.92 -32.17 23.07
CA ARG A 559 -10.99 -31.82 24.13
C ARG A 559 -10.30 -33.03 24.75
N ASP A 560 -11.05 -34.09 25.03
CA ASP A 560 -10.57 -35.37 25.56
C ASP A 560 -11.56 -36.48 25.19
N PRO A 561 -11.40 -37.10 24.02
CA PRO A 561 -12.29 -38.18 23.59
C PRO A 561 -12.33 -39.37 24.56
N LEU A 562 -11.19 -39.66 25.18
CA LEU A 562 -11.06 -40.77 26.15
C LEU A 562 -11.87 -40.50 27.42
N LEU A 563 -11.83 -39.27 27.94
CA LEU A 563 -12.61 -38.87 29.11
C LEU A 563 -14.11 -38.94 28.81
N LEU A 564 -14.53 -38.45 27.61
CA LEU A 564 -15.94 -38.52 27.20
C LEU A 564 -16.43 -39.98 27.17
N TRP A 565 -15.67 -40.88 26.54
CA TRP A 565 -16.04 -42.28 26.48
C TRP A 565 -16.07 -42.94 27.86
N LYS A 566 -15.15 -42.60 28.78
CA LYS A 566 -15.18 -43.06 30.18
C LYS A 566 -16.45 -42.61 30.90
N ILE A 567 -16.87 -41.33 30.71
CA ILE A 567 -18.11 -40.80 31.29
C ILE A 567 -19.32 -41.54 30.72
N ILE A 568 -19.38 -41.72 29.40
CA ILE A 568 -20.49 -42.47 28.75
C ILE A 568 -20.57 -43.91 29.27
N CYS A 569 -19.43 -44.60 29.37
CA CYS A 569 -19.39 -45.96 29.92
C CYS A 569 -19.85 -46.01 31.39
N ALA A 570 -19.43 -45.06 32.21
CA ALA A 570 -19.85 -44.96 33.61
C ALA A 570 -21.36 -44.69 33.75
N VAL A 571 -21.92 -43.82 32.93
CA VAL A 571 -23.36 -43.55 32.90
C VAL A 571 -24.16 -44.77 32.44
N LEU A 572 -23.71 -45.44 31.38
CA LEU A 572 -24.35 -46.67 30.89
C LEU A 572 -24.33 -47.79 31.94
N LEU A 573 -23.20 -47.96 32.65
CA LEU A 573 -23.05 -48.93 33.71
C LEU A 573 -23.99 -48.63 34.88
N LEU A 574 -24.12 -47.34 35.24
CA LEU A 574 -25.09 -46.90 36.26
C LEU A 574 -26.53 -47.20 35.86
N VAL A 575 -26.90 -46.97 34.60
CA VAL A 575 -28.23 -47.27 34.06
C VAL A 575 -28.51 -48.77 34.09
N VAL A 576 -27.52 -49.62 33.70
CA VAL A 576 -27.65 -51.06 33.76
C VAL A 576 -27.83 -51.54 35.19
N VAL A 577 -27.06 -51.04 36.16
CA VAL A 577 -27.20 -51.38 37.59
C VAL A 577 -28.59 -50.97 38.11
N LEU A 578 -29.09 -49.82 37.76
CA LEU A 578 -30.42 -49.36 38.13
C LEU A 578 -31.54 -50.28 37.55
N LEU A 579 -31.39 -50.68 36.27
CA LEU A 579 -32.32 -51.61 35.61
C LEU A 579 -32.31 -53.03 36.18
N LEU A 580 -31.20 -53.42 36.83
CA LEU A 580 -31.08 -54.74 37.52
C LEU A 580 -31.59 -54.69 38.98
N LEU A 581 -31.73 -53.48 39.57
CA LEU A 581 -32.21 -53.29 40.94
C LEU A 581 -33.71 -52.95 41.01
N PHE A 582 -34.32 -52.61 39.90
CA PHE A 582 -35.77 -52.43 39.71
C PHE A 582 -36.32 -53.42 38.68
#